data_9355b6db41bd1e0c7c2f34185ab9c3fe
#
_entry.id   9355b6db41bd1e0c7c2f34185ab9c3fe
#
_cell.length_a   1.000
_cell.length_b   1.000
_cell.length_c   1.000
_cell.angle_alpha   90.00
_cell.angle_beta   90.00
_cell.angle_gamma   90.00
#
_symmetry.space_group_name_H-M   'P 1'
#
loop_
_entity.id
_entity.type
_entity.pdbx_description
1 polymer ?
#
loop_
_entity_poly.entity_id
_entity_poly.type
_entity_poly.pdbx_seq_one_letter_code
_entity_poly.pdbx_strand_id
1 'polypeptide(L)'
;MQVVSFKDARKLSSKAVRKKIRSELYNNHTSGLAANKLQANIVILPNVYASDFYNFCKLNPKACPLVGQTKLNSPYFDTLGDDIDIRYDVPLYNIYKDGRLVSTVKNIKEYWKDNFIAFAIGCSFSFEDALIKAGFEIDHIKNNKVVPMYRTCLLYTSPS
;
A
#
# COMPACT_ATOMS: atom_id res chain seq x y z
N MET A 1 -22.50 -14.37 2.17
CA MET A 1 -22.05 -13.10 2.82
C MET A 1 -21.97 -12.03 1.75
N GLN A 2 -22.46 -10.81 2.02
CA GLN A 2 -22.53 -9.75 1.00
C GLN A 2 -21.20 -9.00 0.88
N VAL A 3 -20.75 -8.73 -0.35
CA VAL A 3 -19.57 -7.91 -0.64
C VAL A 3 -19.82 -6.48 -0.14
N VAL A 4 -18.81 -5.91 0.54
CA VAL A 4 -18.90 -4.56 1.10
C VAL A 4 -18.61 -3.54 0.00
N SER A 5 -19.49 -2.55 -0.16
CA SER A 5 -19.26 -1.45 -1.10
C SER A 5 -18.12 -0.52 -0.63
N PHE A 6 -17.51 0.20 -1.56
CA PHE A 6 -16.50 1.22 -1.21
C PHE A 6 -17.07 2.29 -0.24
N LYS A 7 -18.31 2.73 -0.49
CA LYS A 7 -19.01 3.72 0.35
C LYS A 7 -19.18 3.23 1.80
N ASP A 8 -19.48 1.96 1.99
CA ASP A 8 -19.62 1.37 3.34
C ASP A 8 -18.26 1.11 3.99
N ALA A 9 -17.27 0.67 3.19
CA ALA A 9 -15.91 0.47 3.67
C ALA A 9 -15.27 1.75 4.22
N ARG A 10 -15.58 2.93 3.66
CA ARG A 10 -15.11 4.25 4.17
C ARG A 10 -15.54 4.55 5.61
N LYS A 11 -16.60 3.93 6.09
CA LYS A 11 -17.10 4.11 7.46
C LYS A 11 -16.40 3.17 8.47
N LEU A 12 -15.63 2.24 7.99
CA LEU A 12 -14.99 1.21 8.82
C LEU A 12 -13.62 1.67 9.35
N SER A 13 -13.24 1.15 10.51
CA SER A 13 -11.86 1.29 10.99
C SER A 13 -10.88 0.50 10.11
N SER A 14 -9.59 0.86 10.14
CA SER A 14 -8.55 0.14 9.40
C SER A 14 -8.53 -1.37 9.69
N LYS A 15 -8.69 -1.76 10.96
CA LYS A 15 -8.80 -3.16 11.38
C LYS A 15 -10.03 -3.87 10.79
N ALA A 16 -11.17 -3.18 10.77
CA ALA A 16 -12.40 -3.74 10.20
C ALA A 16 -12.29 -3.91 8.67
N VAL A 17 -11.66 -2.95 7.97
CA VAL A 17 -11.38 -3.07 6.52
C VAL A 17 -10.49 -4.28 6.27
N ARG A 18 -9.36 -4.44 6.98
CA ARG A 18 -8.48 -5.62 6.82
C ARG A 18 -9.22 -6.95 7.06
N LYS A 19 -10.08 -7.02 8.08
CA LYS A 19 -10.92 -8.21 8.29
C LYS A 19 -11.83 -8.52 7.09
N LYS A 20 -12.39 -7.49 6.44
CA LYS A 20 -13.21 -7.67 5.22
C LYS A 20 -12.37 -8.13 4.03
N ILE A 21 -11.16 -7.62 3.89
CA ILE A 21 -10.20 -8.06 2.87
C ILE A 21 -9.84 -9.54 3.08
N ARG A 22 -9.42 -9.93 4.29
CA ARG A 22 -9.10 -11.34 4.64
C ARG A 22 -10.25 -12.32 4.36
N SER A 23 -11.49 -11.87 4.51
CA SER A 23 -12.70 -12.67 4.24
C SER A 23 -13.15 -12.56 2.79
N GLU A 24 -12.38 -11.95 1.90
CA GLU A 24 -12.70 -11.68 0.49
C GLU A 24 -14.02 -10.91 0.26
N LEU A 25 -14.49 -10.21 1.29
CA LEU A 25 -15.70 -9.38 1.23
C LEU A 25 -15.43 -7.96 0.76
N TYR A 26 -14.16 -7.60 0.59
CA TYR A 26 -13.72 -6.33 0.04
C TYR A 26 -12.51 -6.57 -0.89
N ASN A 27 -12.64 -6.18 -2.16
CA ASN A 27 -11.64 -6.39 -3.20
C ASN A 27 -11.38 -5.14 -4.07
N ASN A 28 -11.80 -3.96 -3.59
CA ASN A 28 -11.59 -2.70 -4.29
C ASN A 28 -10.34 -1.98 -3.74
N HIS A 29 -9.98 -0.83 -4.34
CA HIS A 29 -8.87 -0.01 -3.84
C HIS A 29 -9.11 0.47 -2.42
N THR A 30 -8.03 0.71 -1.67
CA THR A 30 -8.10 1.15 -0.27
C THR A 30 -7.84 2.65 -0.10
N SER A 31 -7.60 3.38 -1.19
CA SER A 31 -7.34 4.82 -1.16
C SER A 31 -8.50 5.59 -0.53
N GLY A 32 -8.20 6.43 0.47
CA GLY A 32 -9.21 7.20 1.19
C GLY A 32 -10.10 6.40 2.14
N LEU A 33 -9.79 5.13 2.42
CA LEU A 33 -10.41 4.38 3.51
C LEU A 33 -9.73 4.70 4.85
N ALA A 34 -10.44 4.43 5.96
CA ALA A 34 -9.91 4.60 7.32
C ALA A 34 -9.26 5.97 7.54
N ALA A 35 -10.05 7.03 7.45
CA ALA A 35 -9.65 8.42 7.64
C ALA A 35 -8.69 8.62 8.83
N ASN A 36 -7.69 9.50 8.69
CA ASN A 36 -6.63 9.78 9.66
C ASN A 36 -5.73 8.58 10.00
N LYS A 37 -5.66 7.57 9.13
CA LYS A 37 -4.73 6.46 9.28
C LYS A 37 -3.67 6.50 8.18
N LEU A 38 -2.46 6.06 8.54
CA LEU A 38 -1.38 5.90 7.59
C LEU A 38 -1.82 4.92 6.50
N GLN A 39 -1.61 5.31 5.25
CA GLN A 39 -1.82 4.48 4.08
C GLN A 39 -0.49 4.28 3.35
N ALA A 40 -0.27 3.08 2.84
CA ALA A 40 0.97 2.74 2.17
C ALA A 40 0.72 1.77 1.01
N ASN A 41 1.57 1.86 0.00
CA ASN A 41 1.74 0.83 -1.00
C ASN A 41 2.74 -0.21 -0.49
N ILE A 42 2.54 -1.47 -0.86
CA ILE A 42 3.39 -2.57 -0.39
C ILE A 42 4.28 -3.06 -1.52
N VAL A 43 5.56 -3.19 -1.21
CA VAL A 43 6.56 -3.82 -2.06
C VAL A 43 7.15 -4.99 -1.30
N ILE A 44 7.16 -6.19 -1.88
CA ILE A 44 7.69 -7.41 -1.28
C ILE A 44 8.81 -7.92 -2.17
N LEU A 45 9.98 -8.11 -1.60
CA LEU A 45 11.19 -8.48 -2.33
C LEU A 45 11.94 -9.63 -1.63
N PRO A 46 12.65 -10.47 -2.41
CA PRO A 46 13.68 -11.32 -1.84
C PRO A 46 14.74 -10.51 -1.10
N ASN A 47 15.24 -11.02 0.01
CA ASN A 47 16.22 -10.35 0.87
C ASN A 47 17.48 -9.86 0.13
N VAL A 48 17.85 -10.55 -0.92
CA VAL A 48 19.02 -10.17 -1.74
C VAL A 48 18.90 -8.75 -2.33
N TYR A 49 17.68 -8.26 -2.55
CA TYR A 49 17.41 -6.91 -3.07
C TYR A 49 16.98 -5.91 -1.98
N ALA A 50 16.81 -6.37 -0.75
CA ALA A 50 16.21 -5.54 0.31
C ALA A 50 17.08 -4.33 0.68
N SER A 51 18.40 -4.52 0.78
CA SER A 51 19.34 -3.44 1.10
C SER A 51 19.36 -2.35 0.03
N ASP A 52 19.40 -2.74 -1.25
CA ASP A 52 19.42 -1.80 -2.36
C ASP A 52 18.12 -1.01 -2.44
N PHE A 53 16.97 -1.69 -2.27
CA PHE A 53 15.68 -1.02 -2.25
C PHE A 53 15.51 -0.08 -1.05
N TYR A 54 15.99 -0.50 0.13
CA TYR A 54 16.01 0.38 1.31
C TYR A 54 16.84 1.64 1.06
N ASN A 55 18.04 1.50 0.53
CA ASN A 55 18.91 2.63 0.20
C ASN A 55 18.29 3.53 -0.87
N PHE A 56 17.66 2.96 -1.89
CA PHE A 56 16.92 3.71 -2.88
C PHE A 56 15.82 4.57 -2.24
N CYS A 57 15.02 4.03 -1.34
CA CYS A 57 14.00 4.79 -0.61
C CYS A 57 14.62 5.91 0.25
N LYS A 58 15.72 5.62 0.94
CA LYS A 58 16.43 6.61 1.79
C LYS A 58 17.01 7.78 0.98
N LEU A 59 17.49 7.51 -0.21
CA LEU A 59 18.01 8.55 -1.12
C LEU A 59 16.89 9.34 -1.82
N ASN A 60 15.66 8.81 -1.85
CA ASN A 60 14.50 9.40 -2.52
C ASN A 60 13.30 9.56 -1.57
N PRO A 61 13.45 10.22 -0.41
CA PRO A 61 12.42 10.20 0.64
C PRO A 61 11.11 10.90 0.25
N LYS A 62 11.13 11.81 -0.72
CA LYS A 62 9.92 12.49 -1.21
C LYS A 62 9.10 11.60 -2.15
N ALA A 63 9.77 10.85 -3.03
CA ALA A 63 9.10 10.00 -4.02
C ALA A 63 8.78 8.60 -3.48
N CYS A 64 9.59 8.10 -2.55
CA CYS A 64 9.48 6.77 -1.96
C CYS A 64 9.60 6.86 -0.43
N PRO A 65 8.63 7.53 0.27
CA PRO A 65 8.69 7.71 1.71
C PRO A 65 8.50 6.37 2.43
N LEU A 66 9.60 5.76 2.86
CA LEU A 66 9.57 4.50 3.59
C LEU A 66 8.98 4.72 5.00
N VAL A 67 7.84 4.11 5.29
CA VAL A 67 7.13 4.22 6.57
C VAL A 67 7.21 2.96 7.43
N GLY A 68 7.69 1.85 6.87
CA GLY A 68 7.94 0.62 7.60
C GLY A 68 8.51 -0.48 6.73
N GLN A 69 9.15 -1.44 7.38
CA GLN A 69 9.55 -2.70 6.77
C GLN A 69 9.34 -3.85 7.76
N THR A 70 9.15 -5.05 7.24
CA THR A 70 9.09 -6.25 8.08
C THR A 70 10.50 -6.73 8.41
N LYS A 71 10.61 -7.58 9.42
CA LYS A 71 11.82 -8.40 9.61
C LYS A 71 11.92 -9.44 8.50
N LEU A 72 13.12 -9.94 8.28
CA LEU A 72 13.33 -11.08 7.38
C LEU A 72 12.44 -12.25 7.82
N ASN A 73 11.80 -12.90 6.85
CA ASN A 73 10.90 -14.03 7.08
C ASN A 73 9.67 -13.71 7.95
N SER A 74 9.35 -12.44 8.14
CA SER A 74 8.16 -12.04 8.89
C SER A 74 7.15 -11.35 7.97
N PRO A 75 5.89 -11.80 7.93
CA PRO A 75 4.84 -11.12 7.19
C PRO A 75 4.17 -10.00 8.01
N TYR A 76 4.70 -9.68 9.18
CA TYR A 76 4.10 -8.74 10.13
C TYR A 76 4.84 -7.42 10.17
N PHE A 77 4.08 -6.32 10.13
CA PHE A 77 4.60 -4.97 10.33
C PHE A 77 4.46 -4.56 11.81
N ASP A 78 5.43 -4.95 12.63
CA ASP A 78 5.41 -4.70 14.09
C ASP A 78 5.26 -3.21 14.46
N THR A 79 5.70 -2.30 13.59
CA THR A 79 5.66 -0.84 13.82
C THR A 79 4.40 -0.14 13.30
N LEU A 80 3.58 -0.82 12.49
CA LEU A 80 2.41 -0.21 11.84
C LEU A 80 1.08 -0.68 12.43
N GLY A 81 1.08 -1.77 13.18
CA GLY A 81 -0.11 -2.29 13.85
C GLY A 81 0.03 -3.74 14.28
N ASP A 82 -0.64 -4.09 15.38
CA ASP A 82 -0.51 -5.38 16.06
C ASP A 82 -1.12 -6.57 15.31
N ASP A 83 -1.96 -6.33 14.32
CA ASP A 83 -2.75 -7.35 13.63
C ASP A 83 -2.53 -7.37 12.11
N ILE A 84 -1.45 -6.74 11.63
CA ILE A 84 -1.16 -6.66 10.18
C ILE A 84 -0.42 -7.92 9.73
N ASP A 85 -1.09 -8.73 8.92
CA ASP A 85 -0.49 -9.84 8.18
C ASP A 85 -0.52 -9.52 6.68
N ILE A 86 0.63 -9.11 6.15
CA ILE A 86 0.71 -8.63 4.77
C ILE A 86 0.43 -9.71 3.72
N ARG A 87 0.31 -10.96 4.08
CA ARG A 87 -0.08 -12.03 3.15
C ARG A 87 -1.55 -11.96 2.75
N TYR A 88 -2.39 -11.25 3.56
CA TYR A 88 -3.85 -11.22 3.41
C TYR A 88 -4.46 -9.82 3.45
N ASP A 89 -3.73 -8.80 3.93
CA ASP A 89 -4.29 -7.50 4.30
C ASP A 89 -4.34 -6.48 3.16
N VAL A 90 -3.97 -6.89 1.96
CA VAL A 90 -4.07 -6.09 0.74
C VAL A 90 -5.11 -6.73 -0.19
N PRO A 91 -6.02 -5.96 -0.79
CA PRO A 91 -7.10 -6.53 -1.61
C PRO A 91 -6.61 -7.32 -2.83
N LEU A 92 -5.51 -6.86 -3.45
CA LEU A 92 -4.92 -7.48 -4.64
C LEU A 92 -3.40 -7.32 -4.61
N TYR A 93 -2.70 -8.36 -5.02
CA TYR A 93 -1.25 -8.39 -5.19
C TYR A 93 -0.91 -8.69 -6.64
N ASN A 94 -0.02 -7.91 -7.21
CA ASN A 94 0.58 -8.19 -8.50
C ASN A 94 1.89 -8.97 -8.31
N ILE A 95 1.96 -10.14 -8.88
CA ILE A 95 3.14 -11.02 -8.83
C ILE A 95 3.96 -10.80 -10.08
N TYR A 96 5.22 -10.41 -9.89
CA TYR A 96 6.18 -10.20 -10.97
C TYR A 96 7.25 -11.29 -10.96
N LYS A 97 7.64 -11.74 -12.14
CA LYS A 97 8.79 -12.62 -12.36
C LYS A 97 9.57 -12.08 -13.55
N ASP A 98 10.88 -11.92 -13.38
CA ASP A 98 11.78 -11.42 -14.42
C ASP A 98 11.30 -10.11 -15.06
N GLY A 99 10.80 -9.19 -14.22
CA GLY A 99 10.26 -7.87 -14.61
C GLY A 99 8.90 -7.90 -15.28
N ARG A 100 8.24 -9.06 -15.40
CA ARG A 100 6.93 -9.22 -16.03
C ARG A 100 5.85 -9.56 -15.03
N LEU A 101 4.69 -8.95 -15.15
CA LEU A 101 3.49 -9.32 -14.40
C LEU A 101 3.04 -10.72 -14.85
N VAL A 102 3.06 -11.68 -13.93
CA VAL A 102 2.66 -13.07 -14.22
C VAL A 102 1.30 -13.44 -13.64
N SER A 103 0.86 -12.76 -12.57
CA SER A 103 -0.42 -13.06 -11.91
C SER A 103 -0.88 -11.88 -11.06
N THR A 104 -2.19 -11.78 -10.85
CA THR A 104 -2.81 -10.91 -9.84
C THR A 104 -3.66 -11.77 -8.92
N VAL A 105 -3.39 -11.73 -7.61
CA VAL A 105 -3.99 -12.62 -6.62
C VAL A 105 -4.54 -11.85 -5.42
N LYS A 106 -5.50 -12.42 -4.70
CA LYS A 106 -6.13 -11.79 -3.51
C LYS A 106 -5.33 -12.00 -2.22
N ASN A 107 -4.49 -13.02 -2.18
CA ASN A 107 -3.56 -13.26 -1.08
C ASN A 107 -2.28 -13.90 -1.63
N ILE A 108 -1.21 -13.78 -0.86
CA ILE A 108 0.12 -14.28 -1.25
C ILE A 108 0.63 -15.38 -0.34
N LYS A 109 -0.23 -16.10 0.37
CA LYS A 109 0.17 -17.18 1.27
C LYS A 109 1.06 -18.20 0.58
N GLU A 110 0.64 -18.68 -0.59
CA GLU A 110 1.37 -19.68 -1.38
C GLU A 110 2.64 -19.12 -2.06
N TYR A 111 2.73 -17.79 -2.19
CA TYR A 111 3.88 -17.11 -2.77
C TYR A 111 4.90 -16.66 -1.73
N TRP A 112 4.50 -16.57 -0.45
CA TRP A 112 5.37 -16.12 0.62
C TRP A 112 6.53 -17.09 0.84
N LYS A 113 7.75 -16.55 0.90
CA LYS A 113 8.98 -17.32 1.12
C LYS A 113 9.73 -16.78 2.32
N ASP A 114 10.52 -17.65 2.96
CA ASP A 114 11.29 -17.33 4.15
C ASP A 114 12.39 -16.27 3.94
N ASN A 115 12.73 -15.99 2.69
CA ASN A 115 13.70 -14.97 2.33
C ASN A 115 13.07 -13.65 1.89
N PHE A 116 11.77 -13.43 2.15
CA PHE A 116 11.10 -12.19 1.77
C PHE A 116 11.13 -11.14 2.89
N ILE A 117 11.19 -9.87 2.45
CA ILE A 117 10.98 -8.67 3.26
C ILE A 117 9.93 -7.82 2.55
N ALA A 118 8.97 -7.29 3.32
CA ALA A 118 7.98 -6.36 2.83
C ALA A 118 8.32 -4.93 3.27
N PHE A 119 8.11 -3.97 2.38
CA PHE A 119 8.28 -2.54 2.59
C PHE A 119 6.94 -1.83 2.44
N ALA A 120 6.66 -0.90 3.32
CA ALA A 120 5.49 -0.02 3.25
C ALA A 120 5.95 1.37 2.79
N ILE A 121 5.50 1.79 1.62
CA ILE A 121 5.81 3.09 1.02
C ILE A 121 4.59 3.99 1.21
N GLY A 122 4.74 5.06 1.98
CA GLY A 122 3.68 6.01 2.27
C GLY A 122 3.14 6.70 1.02
N CYS A 123 1.92 7.19 1.11
CA CYS A 123 1.26 7.91 0.02
C CYS A 123 0.48 9.12 0.55
N SER A 124 0.06 9.99 -0.35
CA SER A 124 -0.65 11.25 -0.03
C SER A 124 -1.95 11.06 0.73
N PHE A 125 -2.64 9.93 0.56
CA PHE A 125 -3.89 9.65 1.29
C PHE A 125 -3.77 9.73 2.80
N SER A 126 -2.58 9.53 3.34
CA SER A 126 -2.32 9.61 4.78
C SER A 126 -2.61 11.00 5.37
N PHE A 127 -2.53 12.06 4.57
CA PHE A 127 -2.71 13.44 5.01
C PHE A 127 -3.83 14.23 4.29
N GLU A 128 -4.49 13.64 3.28
CA GLU A 128 -5.58 14.31 2.54
C GLU A 128 -6.72 14.76 3.44
N ASP A 129 -7.11 13.96 4.42
CA ASP A 129 -8.13 14.34 5.41
C ASP A 129 -7.74 15.59 6.22
N ALA A 130 -6.46 15.75 6.55
CA ALA A 130 -5.97 16.94 7.25
C ALA A 130 -6.05 18.17 6.36
N LEU A 131 -5.72 18.04 5.07
CA LEU A 131 -5.86 19.12 4.10
C LEU A 131 -7.31 19.55 3.92
N ILE A 132 -8.23 18.60 3.79
CA ILE A 132 -9.67 18.89 3.66
C ILE A 132 -10.19 19.62 4.90
N LYS A 133 -9.81 19.19 6.11
CA LYS A 133 -10.18 19.86 7.35
C LYS A 133 -9.59 21.28 7.47
N ALA A 134 -8.43 21.51 6.86
CA ALA A 134 -7.81 22.84 6.78
C ALA A 134 -8.41 23.73 5.67
N GLY A 135 -9.45 23.26 4.96
CA GLY A 135 -10.14 24.03 3.93
C GLY A 135 -9.55 23.91 2.52
N PHE A 136 -8.59 23.01 2.30
CA PHE A 136 -8.06 22.78 0.95
C PHE A 136 -8.98 21.85 0.16
N GLU A 137 -9.25 22.21 -1.10
CA GLU A 137 -9.94 21.33 -2.04
C GLU A 137 -8.95 20.31 -2.63
N ILE A 138 -9.35 19.05 -2.68
CA ILE A 138 -8.58 17.98 -3.32
C ILE A 138 -9.23 17.66 -4.68
N ASP A 139 -8.51 17.92 -5.76
CA ASP A 139 -9.05 17.89 -7.13
C ASP A 139 -9.68 16.56 -7.52
N HIS A 140 -9.03 15.44 -7.24
CA HIS A 140 -9.58 14.13 -7.58
C HIS A 140 -10.85 13.79 -6.77
N ILE A 141 -10.97 14.26 -5.53
CA ILE A 141 -12.18 14.09 -4.70
C ILE A 141 -13.30 14.96 -5.25
N LYS A 142 -13.01 16.23 -5.55
CA LYS A 142 -13.98 17.20 -6.11
C LYS A 142 -14.57 16.69 -7.43
N ASN A 143 -13.75 16.07 -8.27
CA ASN A 143 -14.14 15.58 -9.58
C ASN A 143 -14.58 14.10 -9.59
N ASN A 144 -14.77 13.46 -8.43
CA ASN A 144 -15.09 12.03 -8.31
C ASN A 144 -14.15 11.12 -9.11
N LYS A 145 -12.88 11.50 -9.23
CA LYS A 145 -11.85 10.72 -9.91
C LYS A 145 -11.08 9.87 -8.92
N VAL A 146 -10.52 8.78 -9.41
CA VAL A 146 -9.50 8.05 -8.69
C VAL A 146 -8.22 8.91 -8.67
N VAL A 147 -7.35 8.69 -7.69
CA VAL A 147 -6.05 9.36 -7.51
C VAL A 147 -5.33 9.60 -8.81
N PRO A 148 -4.74 10.79 -9.02
CA PRO A 148 -3.85 11.01 -10.13
C PRO A 148 -2.61 10.12 -10.00
N MET A 149 -2.28 9.41 -11.08
CA MET A 149 -1.10 8.56 -11.17
C MET A 149 -0.06 9.27 -12.03
N TYR A 150 1.13 9.48 -11.48
CA TYR A 150 2.25 10.11 -12.18
C TYR A 150 3.39 9.13 -12.34
N ARG A 151 4.09 9.17 -13.49
CA ARG A 151 5.39 8.50 -13.61
C ARG A 151 6.40 9.32 -12.80
N THR A 152 7.20 8.65 -11.97
CA THR A 152 8.28 9.33 -11.26
C THR A 152 9.39 9.68 -12.23
N CYS A 153 9.99 10.87 -12.07
CA CYS A 153 11.16 11.27 -12.85
C CYS A 153 12.46 10.54 -12.44
N LEU A 154 12.40 9.66 -11.45
CA LEU A 154 13.58 8.95 -10.94
C LEU A 154 14.22 7.97 -11.95
N LEU A 155 13.44 7.52 -12.94
CA LEU A 155 13.92 6.60 -13.99
C LEU A 155 14.28 7.32 -15.29
N TYR A 156 14.11 8.64 -15.35
CA TYR A 156 14.46 9.45 -16.49
C TYR A 156 15.38 10.56 -16.02
N THR A 157 16.48 10.78 -16.70
CA THR A 157 17.22 12.04 -16.60
C THR A 157 16.25 13.13 -17.05
N SER A 158 15.54 13.72 -16.10
CA SER A 158 14.78 14.93 -16.37
C SER A 158 15.79 16.00 -16.74
N PRO A 159 15.72 16.63 -17.92
CA PRO A 159 16.37 17.90 -18.08
C PRO A 159 15.68 18.84 -17.09
N SER A 160 16.42 19.22 -16.07
CA SER A 160 16.05 20.25 -15.12
C SER A 160 15.85 21.56 -15.83
#